data_670c1716e1602a8625bd023578fb96e3
#
_entry.id   670c1716e1602a8625bd023578fb96e3
#
_cell.length_a   1.000
_cell.length_b   1.000
_cell.length_c   1.000
_cell.angle_alpha   90.00
_cell.angle_beta   90.00
_cell.angle_gamma   90.00
#
_symmetry.space_group_name_H-M   'P 1'
#
loop_
_entity.id
_entity.type
_entity.pdbx_description
1 polymer ?
#
loop_
_entity_poly.entity_id
_entity_poly.type
_entity_poly.pdbx_seq_one_letter_code
_entity_poly.pdbx_strand_id
1 'polypeptide(L)'
;MCANEVITAERKMYKMEYKSTRGNNEKLTAAQAVIQGIAQDKGLFVPEGIPKLPFALEDLKGRNYREIAFAVIHSFFNDYTEEELHHCVNGAYDSKFEAADIVPIVEAGGAYFLELYHGKTAAFKDMALSILPYLMTTAMKKEKEDKKIVILTATSGDTGKAALEGFADVPGTEIIVFYPNEGVSQVQQRQMTTQEGSNTHVFA
;
A
#
# COMPACT_ATOMS: atom_id res chain seq x y z
N MET A 1 -5.49 8.67 -34.70
CA MET A 1 -5.31 7.20 -34.62
C MET A 1 -4.71 6.90 -33.27
N CYS A 2 -5.44 6.16 -32.45
CA CYS A 2 -5.25 6.05 -31.01
C CYS A 2 -4.03 5.22 -30.62
N ALA A 3 -3.27 5.73 -29.64
CA ALA A 3 -2.07 5.09 -29.07
C ALA A 3 -2.38 3.92 -28.10
N ASN A 4 -3.45 3.15 -28.33
CA ASN A 4 -3.93 2.10 -27.42
C ASN A 4 -3.60 0.67 -27.85
N GLU A 5 -2.71 0.43 -28.82
CA GLU A 5 -2.49 -0.91 -29.39
C GLU A 5 -1.10 -1.52 -29.15
N VAL A 6 -0.33 -1.11 -28.15
CA VAL A 6 1.08 -1.61 -28.05
C VAL A 6 1.35 -2.47 -26.81
N ILE A 7 0.36 -2.92 -26.02
CA ILE A 7 0.63 -3.75 -24.84
C ILE A 7 -0.01 -5.15 -24.89
N THR A 8 -0.30 -5.69 -26.05
CA THR A 8 -0.74 -7.09 -26.19
C THR A 8 0.26 -7.94 -26.93
N ALA A 9 1.45 -8.09 -26.39
CA ALA A 9 2.30 -9.24 -26.70
C ALA A 9 2.12 -10.25 -25.57
N GLU A 10 1.53 -11.40 -25.85
CA GLU A 10 1.47 -12.56 -24.95
C GLU A 10 2.88 -13.02 -24.56
N ARG A 11 3.55 -12.27 -23.69
CA ARG A 11 4.61 -12.82 -22.88
C ARG A 11 3.91 -13.64 -21.80
N LYS A 12 4.15 -14.96 -21.79
CA LYS A 12 3.88 -15.86 -20.67
C LYS A 12 4.43 -15.17 -19.43
N MET A 13 3.55 -14.39 -18.75
CA MET A 13 3.97 -13.57 -17.62
C MET A 13 4.38 -14.55 -16.52
N TYR A 14 5.66 -14.56 -16.20
CA TYR A 14 6.20 -15.29 -15.07
C TYR A 14 5.48 -14.73 -13.83
N LYS A 15 4.73 -15.56 -13.11
CA LYS A 15 4.10 -15.14 -11.87
C LYS A 15 5.20 -14.79 -10.89
N MET A 16 5.17 -13.56 -10.38
CA MET A 16 6.08 -13.12 -9.34
C MET A 16 5.84 -13.97 -8.08
N GLU A 17 6.90 -14.60 -7.59
CA GLU A 17 6.88 -15.35 -6.33
C GLU A 17 7.53 -14.53 -5.22
N TYR A 18 6.98 -14.65 -4.04
CA TYR A 18 7.45 -13.99 -2.82
C TYR A 18 8.01 -15.03 -1.86
N LYS A 19 9.15 -14.73 -1.27
CA LYS A 19 9.84 -15.59 -0.32
C LYS A 19 10.19 -14.85 0.96
N SER A 20 10.37 -15.61 2.05
CA SER A 20 10.82 -15.04 3.32
C SER A 20 12.26 -14.55 3.25
N THR A 21 12.53 -13.41 3.87
CA THR A 21 13.90 -12.89 4.09
C THR A 21 14.75 -13.77 4.99
N ARG A 22 14.15 -14.73 5.71
CA ARG A 22 14.84 -15.68 6.59
C ARG A 22 15.08 -17.04 5.95
N GLY A 23 14.66 -17.22 4.69
CA GLY A 23 15.06 -18.34 3.86
C GLY A 23 14.22 -19.59 4.02
N ASN A 24 12.99 -19.53 4.54
CA ASN A 24 12.08 -20.64 4.41
C ASN A 24 11.78 -20.90 2.91
N ASN A 25 11.40 -22.13 2.59
CA ASN A 25 11.16 -22.54 1.21
C ASN A 25 9.73 -22.23 0.72
N GLU A 26 8.95 -21.50 1.51
CA GLU A 26 7.60 -21.11 1.16
C GLU A 26 7.62 -20.06 0.05
N LYS A 27 6.89 -20.34 -1.02
CA LYS A 27 6.71 -19.43 -2.15
C LYS A 27 5.24 -19.06 -2.24
N LEU A 28 4.98 -17.76 -2.22
CA LEU A 28 3.63 -17.20 -2.23
C LEU A 28 3.42 -16.29 -3.43
N THR A 29 2.18 -16.15 -3.86
CA THR A 29 1.77 -15.06 -4.74
C THR A 29 1.75 -13.73 -3.97
N ALA A 30 1.62 -12.60 -4.66
CA ALA A 30 1.49 -11.31 -3.99
C ALA A 30 0.24 -11.27 -3.09
N ALA A 31 -0.90 -11.78 -3.57
CA ALA A 31 -2.14 -11.84 -2.79
C ALA A 31 -1.95 -12.65 -1.50
N GLN A 32 -1.36 -13.82 -1.57
CA GLN A 32 -1.08 -14.67 -0.41
C GLN A 32 -0.11 -14.01 0.58
N ALA A 33 0.94 -13.37 0.06
CA ALA A 33 1.91 -12.67 0.90
C ALA A 33 1.28 -11.46 1.63
N VAL A 34 0.38 -10.73 0.98
CA VAL A 34 -0.35 -9.62 1.61
C VAL A 34 -1.27 -10.10 2.72
N ILE A 35 -2.00 -11.21 2.52
CA ILE A 35 -2.89 -11.78 3.54
C ILE A 35 -2.08 -12.32 4.72
N GLN A 36 -1.01 -13.04 4.46
CA GLN A 36 -0.20 -13.64 5.53
C GLN A 36 0.60 -12.61 6.32
N GLY A 37 1.05 -11.53 5.68
CA GLY A 37 1.78 -10.41 6.28
C GLY A 37 3.21 -10.78 6.70
N ILE A 38 3.38 -11.65 7.70
CA ILE A 38 4.69 -12.11 8.20
C ILE A 38 4.82 -13.61 7.94
N ALA A 39 5.97 -14.03 7.41
CA ALA A 39 6.26 -15.43 7.17
C ALA A 39 6.31 -16.25 8.47
N GLN A 40 6.10 -17.57 8.38
CA GLN A 40 6.09 -18.46 9.54
C GLN A 40 7.41 -18.45 10.32
N ASP A 41 8.53 -18.22 9.64
CA ASP A 41 9.86 -18.04 10.23
C ASP A 41 10.09 -16.60 10.75
N LYS A 42 9.05 -15.76 10.77
CA LYS A 42 9.07 -14.35 11.18
C LYS A 42 9.91 -13.45 10.25
N GLY A 43 10.19 -13.90 9.04
CA GLY A 43 10.76 -13.09 7.97
C GLY A 43 9.70 -12.21 7.29
N LEU A 44 10.15 -11.22 6.53
CA LEU A 44 9.31 -10.44 5.64
C LEU A 44 9.23 -11.12 4.28
N PHE A 45 8.09 -10.97 3.59
CA PHE A 45 7.99 -11.40 2.21
C PHE A 45 8.61 -10.38 1.27
N VAL A 46 9.51 -10.85 0.43
CA VAL A 46 10.15 -10.08 -0.63
C VAL A 46 9.98 -10.79 -1.97
N PRO A 47 9.85 -10.07 -3.09
CA PRO A 47 9.80 -10.70 -4.40
C PRO A 47 11.09 -11.47 -4.67
N GLU A 48 11.02 -12.56 -5.42
CA GLU A 48 12.18 -13.39 -5.75
C GLU A 48 13.25 -12.63 -6.56
N GLY A 49 12.84 -11.59 -7.24
CA GLY A 49 13.70 -10.65 -7.96
C GLY A 49 12.99 -9.32 -8.20
N ILE A 50 13.76 -8.27 -8.45
CA ILE A 50 13.20 -6.98 -8.85
C ILE A 50 12.90 -7.05 -10.35
N PRO A 51 11.63 -6.91 -10.77
CA PRO A 51 11.26 -6.98 -12.17
C PRO A 51 11.85 -5.79 -12.93
N LYS A 52 12.22 -6.03 -14.18
CA LYS A 52 12.46 -4.93 -15.09
C LYS A 52 11.12 -4.31 -15.46
N LEU A 53 11.02 -3.00 -15.39
CA LEU A 53 9.83 -2.29 -15.86
C LEU A 53 9.61 -2.61 -17.34
N PRO A 54 8.36 -2.91 -17.75
CA PRO A 54 8.04 -3.26 -19.14
C PRO A 54 8.01 -2.05 -20.08
N PHE A 55 8.41 -0.87 -19.59
CA PHE A 55 8.38 0.41 -20.30
C PHE A 55 9.67 1.19 -20.00
N ALA A 56 10.01 2.15 -20.86
CA ALA A 56 11.08 3.10 -20.61
C ALA A 56 10.61 4.22 -19.67
N LEU A 57 11.53 4.85 -18.96
CA LEU A 57 11.18 5.98 -18.08
C LEU A 57 10.56 7.15 -18.86
N GLU A 58 10.97 7.32 -20.10
CA GLU A 58 10.44 8.31 -21.02
C GLU A 58 8.93 8.14 -21.30
N ASP A 59 8.42 6.91 -21.25
CA ASP A 59 7.00 6.58 -21.45
C ASP A 59 6.13 7.05 -20.28
N LEU A 60 6.74 7.33 -19.13
CA LEU A 60 6.06 7.88 -17.94
C LEU A 60 5.89 9.38 -18.00
N LYS A 61 6.57 10.06 -18.93
CA LYS A 61 6.51 11.52 -19.05
C LYS A 61 5.09 11.99 -19.39
N GLY A 62 4.56 12.87 -18.55
CA GLY A 62 3.18 13.39 -18.68
C GLY A 62 2.09 12.45 -18.15
N ARG A 63 2.44 11.32 -17.56
CA ARG A 63 1.51 10.45 -16.84
C ARG A 63 1.20 11.03 -15.47
N ASN A 64 -0.04 10.83 -15.00
CA ASN A 64 -0.41 11.19 -13.64
C ASN A 64 0.07 10.13 -12.63
N TYR A 65 0.00 10.48 -11.34
CA TYR A 65 0.46 9.60 -10.25
C TYR A 65 -0.18 8.20 -10.31
N ARG A 66 -1.49 8.09 -10.54
CA ARG A 66 -2.21 6.80 -10.55
C ARG A 66 -1.76 5.90 -11.71
N GLU A 67 -1.51 6.48 -12.88
CA GLU A 67 -1.01 5.73 -14.04
C GLU A 67 0.39 5.17 -13.76
N ILE A 68 1.25 5.97 -13.12
CA ILE A 68 2.60 5.54 -12.72
C ILE A 68 2.53 4.48 -11.63
N ALA A 69 1.69 4.70 -10.60
CA ALA A 69 1.49 3.75 -9.51
C ALA A 69 0.98 2.40 -10.03
N PHE A 70 -0.03 2.40 -10.92
CA PHE A 70 -0.52 1.19 -11.55
C PHE A 70 0.60 0.44 -12.29
N ALA A 71 1.35 1.13 -13.14
CA ALA A 71 2.40 0.52 -13.96
C ALA A 71 3.50 -0.13 -13.11
N VAL A 72 3.90 0.53 -12.02
CA VAL A 72 4.90 0.00 -11.09
C VAL A 72 4.32 -1.16 -10.28
N ILE A 73 3.15 -0.99 -9.65
CA ILE A 73 2.54 -2.01 -8.80
C ILE A 73 2.21 -3.27 -9.61
N HIS A 74 1.70 -3.15 -10.83
CA HIS A 74 1.42 -4.29 -11.71
C HIS A 74 2.65 -5.15 -11.99
N SER A 75 3.85 -4.55 -12.02
CA SER A 75 5.09 -5.30 -12.20
C SER A 75 5.41 -6.22 -11.01
N PHE A 76 4.91 -5.93 -9.82
CA PHE A 76 5.10 -6.74 -8.62
C PHE A 76 3.88 -7.60 -8.29
N PHE A 77 2.68 -7.11 -8.49
CA PHE A 77 1.41 -7.75 -8.16
C PHE A 77 0.76 -8.37 -9.40
N ASN A 78 1.54 -9.16 -10.15
CA ASN A 78 1.10 -9.70 -11.44
C ASN A 78 0.16 -10.93 -11.34
N ASP A 79 -0.24 -11.31 -10.14
CA ASP A 79 -1.32 -12.25 -9.87
C ASP A 79 -2.69 -11.55 -9.69
N TYR A 80 -2.71 -10.20 -9.56
CA TYR A 80 -3.92 -9.39 -9.64
C TYR A 80 -4.29 -9.11 -11.09
N THR A 81 -5.57 -8.97 -11.39
CA THR A 81 -6.00 -8.49 -12.71
C THR A 81 -5.78 -6.98 -12.82
N GLU A 82 -5.75 -6.46 -14.04
CA GLU A 82 -5.65 -5.01 -14.27
C GLU A 82 -6.82 -4.26 -13.62
N GLU A 83 -8.05 -4.82 -13.70
CA GLU A 83 -9.23 -4.25 -13.06
C GLU A 83 -9.11 -4.19 -11.54
N GLU A 84 -8.60 -5.27 -10.91
CA GLU A 84 -8.33 -5.31 -9.47
C GLU A 84 -7.31 -4.24 -9.06
N LEU A 85 -6.23 -4.09 -9.81
CA LEU A 85 -5.20 -3.09 -9.51
C LEU A 85 -5.67 -1.67 -9.77
N HIS A 86 -6.43 -1.42 -10.84
CA HIS A 86 -7.06 -0.12 -11.07
C HIS A 86 -8.03 0.25 -9.94
N HIS A 87 -8.82 -0.71 -9.45
CA HIS A 87 -9.66 -0.50 -8.28
C HIS A 87 -8.82 -0.11 -7.06
N CYS A 88 -7.73 -0.82 -6.78
CA CYS A 88 -6.86 -0.54 -5.64
C CYS A 88 -6.21 0.86 -5.75
N VAL A 89 -5.63 1.18 -6.89
CA VAL A 89 -4.91 2.44 -7.11
C VAL A 89 -5.86 3.64 -7.08
N ASN A 90 -7.01 3.54 -7.77
CA ASN A 90 -7.97 4.63 -7.83
C ASN A 90 -8.67 4.86 -6.48
N GLY A 91 -8.95 3.80 -5.72
CA GLY A 91 -9.52 3.93 -4.40
C GLY A 91 -8.54 4.46 -3.35
N ALA A 92 -7.25 4.16 -3.50
CA ALA A 92 -6.21 4.62 -2.59
C ALA A 92 -5.84 6.10 -2.79
N TYR A 93 -5.63 6.50 -4.03
CA TYR A 93 -5.10 7.82 -4.39
C TYR A 93 -6.17 8.71 -5.02
N ASP A 94 -7.16 9.07 -4.24
CA ASP A 94 -8.32 9.88 -4.62
C ASP A 94 -8.32 11.25 -3.92
N SER A 95 -9.49 11.81 -3.73
CA SER A 95 -9.69 13.09 -3.02
C SER A 95 -9.31 13.08 -1.53
N LYS A 96 -8.83 11.97 -1.00
CA LYS A 96 -8.20 11.90 0.34
C LYS A 96 -6.87 12.65 0.41
N PHE A 97 -6.25 12.86 -0.75
CA PHE A 97 -5.06 13.70 -0.88
C PHE A 97 -5.48 15.11 -1.31
N GLU A 98 -4.98 16.12 -0.60
CA GLU A 98 -5.32 17.54 -0.88
C GLU A 98 -4.75 18.03 -2.21
N ALA A 99 -3.56 17.54 -2.59
CA ALA A 99 -2.92 17.86 -3.86
C ALA A 99 -3.45 16.98 -5.00
N ALA A 100 -3.85 17.60 -6.11
CA ALA A 100 -4.33 16.89 -7.30
C ALA A 100 -3.29 15.93 -7.88
N ASP A 101 -2.01 16.28 -7.79
CA ASP A 101 -0.87 15.48 -8.23
C ASP A 101 -0.49 14.38 -7.22
N ILE A 102 -1.20 14.27 -6.09
CA ILE A 102 -0.96 13.35 -4.97
C ILE A 102 0.37 13.65 -4.26
N VAL A 103 1.48 13.69 -4.98
CA VAL A 103 2.84 13.99 -4.50
C VAL A 103 3.51 15.02 -5.43
N PRO A 104 3.17 16.28 -5.30
CA PRO A 104 3.77 17.33 -6.12
C PRO A 104 5.28 17.46 -5.85
N ILE A 105 6.00 17.91 -6.88
CA ILE A 105 7.41 18.29 -6.78
C ILE A 105 7.49 19.80 -6.86
N VAL A 106 8.07 20.42 -5.82
CA VAL A 106 8.26 21.87 -5.71
C VAL A 106 9.74 22.19 -5.82
N GLU A 107 10.07 23.19 -6.65
CA GLU A 107 11.43 23.71 -6.73
C GLU A 107 11.57 24.91 -5.78
N ALA A 108 12.54 24.85 -4.88
CA ALA A 108 12.87 25.92 -3.97
C ALA A 108 14.37 25.92 -3.64
N GLY A 109 14.99 27.10 -3.64
CA GLY A 109 16.40 27.24 -3.27
C GLY A 109 17.38 26.46 -4.15
N GLY A 110 17.01 26.15 -5.40
CA GLY A 110 17.84 25.34 -6.31
C GLY A 110 17.80 23.83 -6.05
N ALA A 111 16.84 23.37 -5.24
CA ALA A 111 16.59 21.96 -4.96
C ALA A 111 15.14 21.59 -5.30
N TYR A 112 14.91 20.29 -5.57
CA TYR A 112 13.58 19.75 -5.78
C TYR A 112 13.11 19.02 -4.52
N PHE A 113 11.89 19.34 -4.07
CA PHE A 113 11.23 18.74 -2.91
C PHE A 113 10.05 17.92 -3.35
N LEU A 114 10.08 16.61 -3.06
CA LEU A 114 8.92 15.73 -3.23
C LEU A 114 8.07 15.81 -1.96
N GLU A 115 6.87 16.38 -2.08
CA GLU A 115 5.98 16.62 -0.94
C GLU A 115 5.12 15.38 -0.66
N LEU A 116 5.38 14.68 0.46
CA LEU A 116 4.70 13.44 0.83
C LEU A 116 3.66 13.62 1.95
N TYR A 117 3.24 14.85 2.24
CA TYR A 117 2.40 15.18 3.39
C TYR A 117 0.97 15.61 3.02
N HIS A 118 0.55 15.44 1.78
CA HIS A 118 -0.79 15.82 1.32
C HIS A 118 -1.88 14.79 1.63
N GLY A 119 -1.54 13.66 2.24
CA GLY A 119 -2.51 12.68 2.70
C GLY A 119 -3.17 13.07 4.03
N LYS A 120 -4.19 12.33 4.43
CA LYS A 120 -5.05 12.64 5.60
C LYS A 120 -4.32 12.77 6.94
N THR A 121 -3.19 12.08 7.11
CA THR A 121 -2.43 12.14 8.36
C THR A 121 -1.22 13.08 8.28
N ALA A 122 -1.01 13.70 7.13
CA ALA A 122 0.14 14.55 6.81
C ALA A 122 1.50 13.84 7.00
N ALA A 123 1.50 12.51 6.97
CA ALA A 123 2.70 11.68 7.06
C ALA A 123 2.93 10.92 5.75
N PHE A 124 4.20 10.73 5.34
CA PHE A 124 4.54 9.98 4.12
C PHE A 124 3.99 8.55 4.11
N LYS A 125 3.65 8.01 5.27
CA LYS A 125 3.08 6.67 5.43
C LYS A 125 1.69 6.53 4.80
N ASP A 126 0.99 7.63 4.57
CA ASP A 126 -0.28 7.64 3.85
C ASP A 126 -0.13 7.06 2.44
N MET A 127 1.05 7.21 1.82
CA MET A 127 1.32 6.66 0.49
C MET A 127 1.17 5.13 0.44
N ALA A 128 1.63 4.43 1.47
CA ALA A 128 1.54 2.97 1.54
C ALA A 128 0.24 2.49 2.22
N LEU A 129 -0.17 3.17 3.30
CA LEU A 129 -1.30 2.72 4.11
C LEU A 129 -2.66 3.10 3.52
N SER A 130 -2.71 3.99 2.52
CA SER A 130 -3.93 4.21 1.73
C SER A 130 -4.22 3.07 0.75
N ILE A 131 -3.21 2.42 0.17
CA ILE A 131 -3.43 1.34 -0.81
C ILE A 131 -3.50 -0.05 -0.16
N LEU A 132 -2.82 -0.27 0.97
CA LEU A 132 -2.76 -1.59 1.61
C LEU A 132 -4.15 -2.20 1.90
N PRO A 133 -5.15 -1.46 2.42
CA PRO A 133 -6.48 -2.00 2.64
C PRO A 133 -7.16 -2.50 1.36
N TYR A 134 -6.99 -1.80 0.24
CA TYR A 134 -7.53 -2.20 -1.05
C TYR A 134 -6.85 -3.47 -1.58
N LEU A 135 -5.53 -3.53 -1.53
CA LEU A 135 -4.79 -4.74 -1.91
C LEU A 135 -5.21 -5.93 -1.03
N MET A 136 -5.32 -5.73 0.28
CA MET A 136 -5.70 -6.78 1.22
C MET A 136 -7.11 -7.29 1.01
N THR A 137 -8.10 -6.42 0.89
CA THR A 137 -9.50 -6.83 0.66
C THR A 137 -9.70 -7.48 -0.70
N THR A 138 -8.95 -7.06 -1.71
CA THR A 138 -8.91 -7.70 -3.04
C THR A 138 -8.29 -9.09 -2.94
N ALA A 139 -7.16 -9.23 -2.22
CA ALA A 139 -6.52 -10.51 -1.97
C ALA A 139 -7.45 -11.50 -1.25
N MET A 140 -8.16 -11.05 -0.18
CA MET A 140 -9.13 -11.87 0.55
C MET A 140 -10.19 -12.45 -0.39
N LYS A 141 -10.77 -11.63 -1.25
CA LYS A 141 -11.76 -12.07 -2.24
C LYS A 141 -11.17 -13.09 -3.22
N LYS A 142 -9.96 -12.84 -3.69
CA LYS A 142 -9.23 -13.66 -4.65
C LYS A 142 -8.90 -15.04 -4.10
N GLU A 143 -8.40 -15.10 -2.87
CA GLU A 143 -8.02 -16.34 -2.17
C GLU A 143 -9.22 -16.99 -1.44
N LYS A 144 -10.42 -16.40 -1.53
CA LYS A 144 -11.65 -16.85 -0.85
C LYS A 144 -11.46 -17.00 0.66
N GLU A 145 -10.75 -16.04 1.25
CA GLU A 145 -10.51 -16.01 2.70
C GLU A 145 -11.73 -15.35 3.38
N ASP A 146 -12.47 -16.16 4.12
CA ASP A 146 -13.68 -15.73 4.83
C ASP A 146 -13.40 -15.26 6.27
N LYS A 147 -12.17 -15.45 6.77
CA LYS A 147 -11.80 -15.04 8.11
C LYS A 147 -11.55 -13.54 8.17
N LYS A 148 -11.90 -12.96 9.29
CA LYS A 148 -11.57 -11.59 9.59
C LYS A 148 -10.05 -11.42 9.76
N ILE A 149 -9.47 -10.43 9.11
CA ILE A 149 -8.04 -10.08 9.27
C ILE A 149 -7.91 -9.07 10.41
N VAL A 150 -7.00 -9.35 11.33
CA VAL A 150 -6.66 -8.45 12.43
C VAL A 150 -5.28 -7.83 12.14
N ILE A 151 -5.27 -6.52 11.93
CA ILE A 151 -4.05 -5.74 11.78
C ILE A 151 -3.55 -5.35 13.17
N LEU A 152 -2.38 -5.84 13.54
CA LEU A 152 -1.77 -5.57 14.82
C LEU A 152 -0.54 -4.66 14.64
N THR A 153 -0.57 -3.49 15.27
CA THR A 153 0.50 -2.50 15.14
C THR A 153 0.97 -2.05 16.52
N ALA A 154 2.28 -2.08 16.75
CA ALA A 154 2.93 -1.43 17.88
C ALA A 154 3.74 -0.24 17.35
N THR A 155 3.43 0.96 17.82
CA THR A 155 3.96 2.20 17.21
C THR A 155 4.11 3.32 18.23
N SER A 156 5.05 4.22 17.95
CA SER A 156 5.22 5.45 18.72
C SER A 156 4.63 6.70 18.05
N GLY A 157 3.84 6.57 16.97
CA GLY A 157 3.25 7.75 16.33
C GLY A 157 2.67 7.53 14.93
N ASP A 158 3.25 8.17 13.92
CA ASP A 158 2.69 8.32 12.56
C ASP A 158 2.24 7.02 11.89
N THR A 159 2.97 5.92 12.10
CA THR A 159 2.61 4.63 11.49
C THR A 159 1.27 4.12 12.02
N GLY A 160 1.03 4.23 13.34
CA GLY A 160 -0.23 3.82 13.93
C GLY A 160 -1.38 4.68 13.46
N LYS A 161 -1.19 6.01 13.44
CA LYS A 161 -2.22 6.92 12.95
C LYS A 161 -2.56 6.66 11.48
N ALA A 162 -1.56 6.52 10.62
CA ALA A 162 -1.80 6.25 9.20
C ALA A 162 -2.47 4.88 8.98
N ALA A 163 -2.11 3.85 9.77
CA ALA A 163 -2.76 2.55 9.72
C ALA A 163 -4.22 2.61 10.19
N LEU A 164 -4.49 3.30 11.30
CA LEU A 164 -5.86 3.54 11.79
C LEU A 164 -6.72 4.22 10.72
N GLU A 165 -6.20 5.29 10.10
CA GLU A 165 -6.92 6.01 9.05
C GLU A 165 -7.17 5.15 7.81
N GLY A 166 -6.16 4.36 7.40
CA GLY A 166 -6.27 3.51 6.21
C GLY A 166 -7.24 2.35 6.37
N PHE A 167 -7.33 1.77 7.57
CA PHE A 167 -8.18 0.62 7.87
C PHE A 167 -9.50 0.96 8.54
N ALA A 168 -9.76 2.23 8.87
CA ALA A 168 -11.03 2.63 9.48
C ALA A 168 -12.22 2.20 8.61
N ASP A 169 -13.15 1.46 9.22
CA ASP A 169 -14.38 0.95 8.60
C ASP A 169 -14.17 0.07 7.35
N VAL A 170 -12.97 -0.51 7.15
CA VAL A 170 -12.71 -1.45 6.06
C VAL A 170 -13.35 -2.81 6.38
N PRO A 171 -14.31 -3.29 5.56
CA PRO A 171 -15.02 -4.53 5.83
C PRO A 171 -14.10 -5.75 5.91
N GLY A 172 -14.36 -6.64 6.86
CA GLY A 172 -13.58 -7.86 7.06
C GLY A 172 -12.26 -7.66 7.79
N THR A 173 -12.00 -6.44 8.30
CA THR A 173 -10.78 -6.15 9.05
C THR A 173 -11.08 -5.60 10.45
N GLU A 174 -10.13 -5.82 11.35
CA GLU A 174 -10.02 -5.12 12.63
C GLU A 174 -8.62 -4.53 12.74
N ILE A 175 -8.46 -3.34 13.30
CA ILE A 175 -7.15 -2.78 13.55
C ILE A 175 -6.96 -2.49 15.03
N ILE A 176 -5.86 -3.00 15.57
CA ILE A 176 -5.46 -2.82 16.96
C ILE A 176 -4.09 -2.14 16.98
N VAL A 177 -4.04 -0.97 17.59
CA VAL A 177 -2.80 -0.19 17.74
C VAL A 177 -2.42 -0.11 19.20
N PHE A 178 -1.19 -0.54 19.52
CA PHE A 178 -0.55 -0.34 20.79
C PHE A 178 0.46 0.80 20.69
N TYR A 179 0.44 1.70 21.66
CA TYR A 179 1.44 2.76 21.77
C TYR A 179 2.02 2.80 23.19
N PRO A 180 3.28 3.21 23.38
CA PRO A 180 3.88 3.29 24.71
C PRO A 180 3.28 4.44 25.51
N ASN A 181 3.04 4.24 26.81
CA ASN A 181 2.55 5.27 27.73
C ASN A 181 3.45 6.51 27.79
N GLU A 182 4.74 6.31 27.57
CA GLU A 182 5.75 7.38 27.57
C GLU A 182 6.50 7.38 26.21
N GLY A 183 6.97 8.57 25.80
CA GLY A 183 7.76 8.71 24.58
C GLY A 183 6.96 8.97 23.30
N VAL A 184 5.65 9.15 23.40
CA VAL A 184 4.79 9.63 22.31
C VAL A 184 4.43 11.09 22.54
N SER A 185 4.49 11.93 21.52
CA SER A 185 4.05 13.32 21.65
C SER A 185 2.53 13.37 21.93
N GLN A 186 2.09 14.39 22.68
CA GLN A 186 0.66 14.56 22.97
C GLN A 186 -0.19 14.68 21.69
N VAL A 187 0.36 15.27 20.63
CA VAL A 187 -0.32 15.39 19.34
C VAL A 187 -0.54 14.02 18.73
N GLN A 188 0.52 13.21 18.61
CA GLN A 188 0.44 11.85 18.06
C GLN A 188 -0.48 10.94 18.87
N GLN A 189 -0.41 11.03 20.22
CA GLN A 189 -1.31 10.29 21.10
C GLN A 189 -2.77 10.65 20.79
N ARG A 190 -3.08 11.95 20.75
CA ARG A 190 -4.43 12.42 20.42
C ARG A 190 -4.89 11.99 19.05
N GLN A 191 -4.03 12.08 18.03
CA GLN A 191 -4.36 11.61 16.69
C GLN A 191 -4.77 10.14 16.63
N MET A 192 -4.15 9.28 17.45
CA MET A 192 -4.53 7.86 17.55
C MET A 192 -5.79 7.65 18.39
N THR A 193 -5.86 8.27 19.58
CA THR A 193 -6.97 8.02 20.53
C THR A 193 -8.30 8.66 20.13
N THR A 194 -8.28 9.63 19.20
CA THR A 194 -9.50 10.26 18.65
C THR A 194 -9.86 9.70 17.26
N GLN A 195 -9.17 8.66 16.80
CA GLN A 195 -9.53 8.03 15.52
C GLN A 195 -10.91 7.38 15.63
N GLU A 196 -11.78 7.76 14.73
CA GLU A 196 -13.09 7.14 14.58
C GLU A 196 -13.02 5.91 13.66
N GLY A 197 -13.93 4.98 13.88
CA GLY A 197 -14.05 3.74 13.10
C GLY A 197 -14.58 2.61 13.97
N SER A 198 -15.56 1.86 13.46
CA SER A 198 -16.23 0.78 14.20
C SER A 198 -15.31 -0.42 14.46
N ASN A 199 -14.22 -0.53 13.68
CA ASN A 199 -13.25 -1.63 13.71
C ASN A 199 -11.87 -1.17 14.22
N THR A 200 -11.77 0.02 14.85
CA THR A 200 -10.50 0.58 15.32
C THR A 200 -10.36 0.48 16.82
N HIS A 201 -9.22 -0.01 17.30
CA HIS A 201 -8.92 -0.19 18.72
C HIS A 201 -7.54 0.36 19.04
N VAL A 202 -7.45 1.20 20.08
CA VAL A 202 -6.20 1.87 20.48
C VAL A 202 -5.94 1.65 21.96
N PHE A 203 -4.76 1.15 22.30
CA PHE A 203 -4.34 0.83 23.64
C PHE A 203 -2.96 1.44 23.96
N ALA A 204 -2.79 1.89 25.22
CA ALA A 204 -1.54 2.35 25.79
C ALA A 204 -0.76 1.22 26.47
#